data_1b605c412e309f2c396cbdd61e91a802
#
_entry.id   1b605c412e309f2c396cbdd61e91a802
#
_cell.length_a   1.000
_cell.length_b   1.000
_cell.length_c   1.000
_cell.angle_alpha   90.00
_cell.angle_beta   90.00
_cell.angle_gamma   90.00
#
_symmetry.space_group_name_H-M   'P 1'
#
loop_
_entity.id
_entity.type
_entity.pdbx_description
1 polymer ?
#
loop_
_entity_poly.entity_id
_entity_poly.type
_entity_poly.pdbx_seq_one_letter_code
_entity_poly.pdbx_strand_id
1 'polypeptide(L)'
;MSTAHWLANFLDAQAAEAGAAKNTLQAYARDLTDFTEWLERAGKDAASAGQTDIEAYLVHCDAQGLARSTRARRLSAIKQLYRFVFDEGLRSDNPAIQIKGPGRDQRLPKTLELDEVDRLLEAARATGRSEADKLRNTCLMELLYATGMRVTELVSLPVASCRGDPQMLLVRGKGGKERLVPMSPPARQALVAWLERRDAAEEAAKAKGKPVSAFLFPSGGKTGHLTRNRFFLLVKEFAVTAGISPERVSPHTLRHAFATHLLAGGADLRTIQTMLGHADVGTTEIYTHVLEDRLRELVFDAHPLAQEERRKAAGNTSSDGQ
;
A
#
# COMPACT_ATOMS: atom_id res chain seq x y z
N MET A 1 12.76 -21.52 -31.21
CA MET A 1 13.21 -21.07 -29.87
C MET A 1 12.28 -21.71 -28.84
N SER A 2 12.78 -22.12 -27.68
CA SER A 2 11.94 -22.76 -26.66
C SER A 2 11.09 -21.74 -25.92
N THR A 3 9.96 -22.18 -25.37
CA THR A 3 9.09 -21.35 -24.48
C THR A 3 9.86 -20.72 -23.32
N ALA A 4 10.80 -21.46 -22.72
CA ALA A 4 11.65 -20.95 -21.66
C ALA A 4 12.49 -19.73 -22.09
N HIS A 5 12.97 -19.72 -23.33
CA HIS A 5 13.72 -18.60 -23.89
C HIS A 5 12.82 -17.36 -24.09
N TRP A 6 11.58 -17.55 -24.53
CA TRP A 6 10.62 -16.45 -24.64
C TRP A 6 10.31 -15.79 -23.30
N LEU A 7 10.13 -16.62 -22.26
CA LEU A 7 9.88 -16.11 -20.92
C LEU A 7 11.08 -15.29 -20.39
N ALA A 8 12.30 -15.81 -20.56
CA ALA A 8 13.51 -15.11 -20.11
C ALA A 8 13.65 -13.75 -20.81
N ASN A 9 13.58 -13.74 -22.15
CA ASN A 9 13.69 -12.49 -22.94
C ASN A 9 12.59 -11.49 -22.61
N PHE A 10 11.36 -11.96 -22.43
CA PHE A 10 10.24 -11.11 -22.01
C PHE A 10 10.48 -10.46 -20.65
N LEU A 11 10.93 -11.24 -19.66
CA LEU A 11 11.20 -10.71 -18.32
C LEU A 11 12.37 -9.71 -18.31
N ASP A 12 13.40 -9.99 -19.12
CA ASP A 12 14.53 -9.07 -19.28
C ASP A 12 14.13 -7.77 -19.97
N ALA A 13 13.32 -7.85 -21.04
CA ALA A 13 12.77 -6.67 -21.72
C ALA A 13 11.87 -5.85 -20.77
N GLN A 14 11.01 -6.51 -19.99
CA GLN A 14 10.18 -5.82 -18.99
C GLN A 14 11.00 -5.14 -17.89
N ALA A 15 12.16 -5.71 -17.53
CA ALA A 15 13.06 -5.12 -16.56
C ALA A 15 13.81 -3.90 -17.15
N ALA A 16 14.35 -4.03 -18.37
CA ALA A 16 15.23 -3.05 -18.99
C ALA A 16 14.46 -1.88 -19.62
N GLU A 17 13.41 -2.16 -20.37
CA GLU A 17 12.72 -1.16 -21.21
C GLU A 17 11.47 -0.60 -20.52
N ALA A 18 10.67 -1.45 -19.88
CA ALA A 18 9.43 -1.01 -19.23
C ALA A 18 9.64 -0.57 -17.78
N GLY A 19 10.84 -0.68 -17.24
CA GLY A 19 11.13 -0.31 -15.85
C GLY A 19 10.26 -1.05 -14.82
N ALA A 20 9.88 -2.30 -15.13
CA ALA A 20 8.97 -3.06 -14.30
C ALA A 20 9.56 -3.34 -12.91
N ALA A 21 8.79 -3.08 -11.86
CA ALA A 21 9.24 -3.32 -10.49
C ALA A 21 9.50 -4.82 -10.25
N LYS A 22 10.50 -5.15 -9.43
CA LYS A 22 10.90 -6.53 -9.08
C LYS A 22 9.70 -7.43 -8.72
N ASN A 23 8.73 -6.92 -7.98
CA ASN A 23 7.53 -7.69 -7.61
C ASN A 23 6.62 -7.98 -8.81
N THR A 24 6.57 -7.08 -9.80
CA THR A 24 5.82 -7.28 -11.06
C THR A 24 6.46 -8.38 -11.89
N LEU A 25 7.79 -8.33 -12.03
CA LEU A 25 8.57 -9.37 -12.74
C LEU A 25 8.40 -10.74 -12.09
N GLN A 26 8.47 -10.81 -10.76
CA GLN A 26 8.24 -12.06 -10.02
C GLN A 26 6.80 -12.58 -10.14
N ALA A 27 5.82 -11.68 -10.24
CA ALA A 27 4.43 -12.07 -10.47
C ALA A 27 4.24 -12.60 -11.89
N TYR A 28 4.78 -11.90 -12.89
CA TYR A 28 4.74 -12.35 -14.28
C TYR A 28 5.46 -13.69 -14.46
N ALA A 29 6.66 -13.85 -13.91
CA ALA A 29 7.39 -15.11 -13.97
C ALA A 29 6.54 -16.27 -13.45
N ARG A 30 5.97 -16.16 -12.24
CA ARG A 30 5.12 -17.22 -11.66
C ARG A 30 3.88 -17.51 -12.47
N ASP A 31 3.18 -16.46 -12.96
CA ASP A 31 1.96 -16.62 -13.72
C ASP A 31 2.19 -17.28 -15.08
N LEU A 32 3.29 -16.89 -15.73
CA LEU A 32 3.67 -17.44 -17.04
C LEU A 32 4.25 -18.85 -16.92
N THR A 33 5.00 -19.15 -15.88
CA THR A 33 5.46 -20.53 -15.60
C THR A 33 4.27 -21.46 -15.41
N ASP A 34 3.29 -21.09 -14.57
CA ASP A 34 2.07 -21.89 -14.36
C ASP A 34 1.28 -22.11 -15.67
N PHE A 35 1.20 -21.08 -16.51
CA PHE A 35 0.54 -21.20 -17.83
C PHE A 35 1.29 -22.14 -18.76
N THR A 36 2.62 -22.02 -18.86
CA THR A 36 3.43 -22.85 -19.76
C THR A 36 3.47 -24.29 -19.31
N GLU A 37 3.56 -24.56 -18.00
CA GLU A 37 3.46 -25.91 -17.43
C GLU A 37 2.08 -26.55 -17.70
N TRP A 38 1.01 -25.73 -17.70
CA TRP A 38 -0.33 -26.20 -18.06
C TRP A 38 -0.41 -26.59 -19.53
N LEU A 39 0.17 -25.77 -20.43
CA LEU A 39 0.26 -26.09 -21.88
C LEU A 39 1.06 -27.37 -22.12
N GLU A 40 2.20 -27.54 -21.47
CA GLU A 40 3.05 -28.74 -21.60
C GLU A 40 2.28 -30.01 -21.22
N ARG A 41 1.48 -29.97 -20.14
CA ARG A 41 0.60 -31.07 -19.76
C ARG A 41 -0.45 -31.40 -20.81
N ALA A 42 -0.84 -30.42 -21.63
CA ALA A 42 -1.74 -30.59 -22.77
C ALA A 42 -0.98 -30.95 -24.08
N GLY A 43 0.33 -31.22 -24.03
CA GLY A 43 1.17 -31.53 -25.19
C GLY A 43 1.41 -30.33 -26.11
N LYS A 44 1.30 -29.11 -25.59
CA LYS A 44 1.48 -27.86 -26.34
C LYS A 44 2.58 -27.00 -25.70
N ASP A 45 2.99 -25.99 -26.43
CA ASP A 45 3.91 -24.97 -25.97
C ASP A 45 3.36 -23.56 -26.25
N ALA A 46 4.02 -22.52 -25.77
CA ALA A 46 3.58 -21.15 -25.99
C ALA A 46 3.65 -20.74 -27.48
N ALA A 47 4.47 -21.41 -28.30
CA ALA A 47 4.59 -21.10 -29.73
C ALA A 47 3.40 -21.64 -30.51
N SER A 48 2.86 -22.78 -30.12
CA SER A 48 1.73 -23.46 -30.78
C SER A 48 0.35 -23.11 -30.19
N ALA A 49 0.31 -22.55 -28.97
CA ALA A 49 -0.93 -22.23 -28.29
C ALA A 49 -1.73 -21.13 -29.01
N GLY A 50 -3.02 -21.39 -29.21
CA GLY A 50 -4.00 -20.47 -29.80
C GLY A 50 -4.87 -19.78 -28.76
N GLN A 51 -5.83 -18.97 -29.23
CA GLN A 51 -6.81 -18.29 -28.36
C GLN A 51 -7.59 -19.29 -27.53
N THR A 52 -8.04 -20.38 -28.08
CA THR A 52 -8.82 -21.44 -27.40
C THR A 52 -8.06 -22.09 -26.25
N ASP A 53 -6.73 -22.20 -26.36
CA ASP A 53 -5.90 -22.75 -25.31
C ASP A 53 -5.79 -21.81 -24.13
N ILE A 54 -5.66 -20.51 -24.39
CA ILE A 54 -5.64 -19.48 -23.34
C ILE A 54 -6.99 -19.41 -22.64
N GLU A 55 -8.09 -19.48 -23.37
CA GLU A 55 -9.45 -19.52 -22.81
C GLU A 55 -9.65 -20.78 -21.95
N ALA A 56 -9.21 -21.94 -22.42
CA ALA A 56 -9.26 -23.20 -21.67
C ALA A 56 -8.43 -23.14 -20.37
N TYR A 57 -7.26 -22.49 -20.42
CA TYR A 57 -6.46 -22.22 -19.22
C TYR A 57 -7.20 -21.32 -18.21
N LEU A 58 -7.91 -20.28 -18.66
CA LEU A 58 -8.68 -19.42 -17.78
C LEU A 58 -9.87 -20.15 -17.15
N VAL A 59 -10.52 -21.05 -17.89
CA VAL A 59 -11.56 -21.94 -17.38
C VAL A 59 -10.97 -22.90 -16.33
N HIS A 60 -9.80 -23.50 -16.61
CA HIS A 60 -9.08 -24.31 -15.63
C HIS A 60 -8.77 -23.56 -14.34
N CYS A 61 -8.30 -22.31 -14.45
CA CYS A 61 -8.07 -21.44 -13.28
C CYS A 61 -9.35 -21.19 -12.47
N ASP A 62 -10.49 -21.04 -13.15
CA ASP A 62 -11.80 -20.88 -12.49
C ASP A 62 -12.23 -22.14 -11.77
N ALA A 63 -12.11 -23.30 -12.43
CA ALA A 63 -12.41 -24.60 -11.84
C ALA A 63 -11.55 -24.92 -10.62
N GLN A 64 -10.32 -24.40 -10.54
CA GLN A 64 -9.46 -24.48 -9.35
C GLN A 64 -9.85 -23.50 -8.24
N GLY A 65 -10.90 -22.71 -8.40
CA GLY A 65 -11.37 -21.74 -7.40
C GLY A 65 -10.48 -20.49 -7.28
N LEU A 66 -9.64 -20.20 -8.27
CA LEU A 66 -8.78 -19.01 -8.23
C LEU A 66 -9.62 -17.72 -8.27
N ALA A 67 -9.30 -16.80 -7.38
CA ALA A 67 -9.97 -15.51 -7.31
C ALA A 67 -9.97 -14.78 -8.66
N ARG A 68 -11.05 -14.08 -8.98
CA ARG A 68 -11.23 -13.32 -10.22
C ARG A 68 -10.06 -12.37 -10.50
N SER A 69 -9.54 -11.68 -9.47
CA SER A 69 -8.38 -10.80 -9.57
C SER A 69 -7.10 -11.54 -9.96
N THR A 70 -6.91 -12.77 -9.47
CA THR A 70 -5.78 -13.63 -9.83
C THR A 70 -5.87 -14.04 -11.28
N ARG A 71 -7.06 -14.45 -11.76
CA ARG A 71 -7.30 -14.80 -13.17
C ARG A 71 -7.08 -13.61 -14.10
N ALA A 72 -7.57 -12.41 -13.71
CA ALA A 72 -7.32 -11.18 -14.46
C ALA A 72 -5.83 -10.84 -14.56
N ARG A 73 -5.06 -11.02 -13.48
CA ARG A 73 -3.61 -10.80 -13.46
C ARG A 73 -2.88 -11.82 -14.33
N ARG A 74 -3.24 -13.11 -14.28
CA ARG A 74 -2.68 -14.16 -15.12
C ARG A 74 -2.92 -13.87 -16.61
N LEU A 75 -4.14 -13.50 -16.97
CA LEU A 75 -4.46 -13.09 -18.35
C LEU A 75 -3.65 -11.85 -18.78
N SER A 76 -3.46 -10.89 -17.89
CA SER A 76 -2.63 -9.71 -18.18
C SER A 76 -1.19 -10.11 -18.47
N ALA A 77 -0.60 -11.02 -17.70
CA ALA A 77 0.76 -11.54 -17.94
C ALA A 77 0.85 -12.25 -19.30
N ILE A 78 -0.12 -13.12 -19.63
CA ILE A 78 -0.20 -13.82 -20.91
C ILE A 78 -0.31 -12.83 -22.07
N LYS A 79 -1.18 -11.82 -21.96
CA LYS A 79 -1.32 -10.77 -22.99
C LYS A 79 -0.02 -10.01 -23.23
N GLN A 80 0.71 -9.67 -22.16
CA GLN A 80 1.99 -8.96 -22.28
C GLN A 80 3.05 -9.86 -22.95
N LEU A 81 3.10 -11.15 -22.60
CA LEU A 81 4.00 -12.09 -23.26
C LEU A 81 3.72 -12.19 -24.76
N TYR A 82 2.46 -12.45 -25.17
CA TYR A 82 2.13 -12.61 -26.58
C TYR A 82 2.25 -11.32 -27.37
N ARG A 83 2.02 -10.17 -26.73
CA ARG A 83 2.30 -8.88 -27.35
C ARG A 83 3.80 -8.72 -27.61
N PHE A 84 4.65 -8.97 -26.62
CA PHE A 84 6.11 -8.93 -26.77
C PHE A 84 6.59 -9.86 -27.91
N VAL A 85 6.14 -11.11 -27.90
CA VAL A 85 6.53 -12.12 -28.91
C VAL A 85 6.09 -11.71 -30.32
N PHE A 86 4.93 -11.06 -30.45
CA PHE A 86 4.44 -10.52 -31.70
C PHE A 86 5.25 -9.30 -32.16
N ASP A 87 5.49 -8.36 -31.28
CA ASP A 87 6.27 -7.13 -31.53
C ASP A 87 7.73 -7.45 -31.93
N GLU A 88 8.32 -8.50 -31.34
CA GLU A 88 9.66 -9.01 -31.68
C GLU A 88 9.69 -9.89 -32.94
N GLY A 89 8.56 -10.09 -33.62
CA GLY A 89 8.47 -10.93 -34.82
C GLY A 89 8.74 -12.41 -34.59
N LEU A 90 8.73 -12.88 -33.35
CA LEU A 90 8.91 -14.30 -32.98
C LEU A 90 7.65 -15.12 -33.30
N ARG A 91 6.52 -14.45 -33.51
CA ARG A 91 5.23 -15.00 -33.88
C ARG A 91 4.50 -14.04 -34.81
N SER A 92 3.77 -14.55 -35.79
CA SER A 92 3.03 -13.75 -36.78
C SER A 92 1.64 -13.32 -36.34
N ASP A 93 1.15 -13.84 -35.18
CA ASP A 93 -0.14 -13.54 -34.58
C ASP A 93 -0.05 -13.29 -33.09
N ASN A 94 -1.09 -12.67 -32.52
CA ASN A 94 -1.25 -12.51 -31.06
C ASN A 94 -2.54 -13.19 -30.59
N PRO A 95 -2.49 -14.45 -30.13
CA PRO A 95 -3.67 -15.22 -29.76
C PRO A 95 -4.41 -14.67 -28.51
N ALA A 96 -3.79 -13.78 -27.75
CA ALA A 96 -4.38 -13.22 -26.54
C ALA A 96 -5.12 -11.89 -26.76
N ILE A 97 -5.05 -11.30 -27.95
CA ILE A 97 -5.50 -9.92 -28.20
C ILE A 97 -7.00 -9.75 -27.96
N GLN A 98 -7.82 -10.68 -28.41
CA GLN A 98 -9.29 -10.59 -28.33
C GLN A 98 -9.88 -11.15 -27.04
N ILE A 99 -9.10 -11.81 -26.20
CA ILE A 99 -9.60 -12.44 -24.99
C ILE A 99 -10.02 -11.36 -23.99
N LYS A 100 -11.29 -11.37 -23.63
CA LYS A 100 -11.81 -10.47 -22.59
C LYS A 100 -11.48 -11.04 -21.21
N GLY A 101 -10.95 -10.19 -20.34
CA GLY A 101 -10.72 -10.56 -18.95
C GLY A 101 -12.04 -10.79 -18.17
N PRO A 102 -11.99 -11.50 -17.06
CA PRO A 102 -13.14 -11.59 -16.18
C PRO A 102 -13.59 -10.17 -15.81
N GLY A 103 -14.86 -9.85 -16.07
CA GLY A 103 -15.43 -8.51 -15.85
C GLY A 103 -15.09 -7.99 -14.45
N ARG A 104 -15.01 -6.68 -14.29
CA ARG A 104 -14.86 -6.09 -12.95
C ARG A 104 -16.17 -6.28 -12.19
N ASP A 105 -16.11 -6.79 -10.97
CA ASP A 105 -17.24 -6.63 -10.05
C ASP A 105 -17.42 -5.14 -9.80
N GLN A 106 -18.55 -4.59 -10.24
CA GLN A 106 -18.97 -3.22 -9.93
C GLN A 106 -19.49 -3.12 -8.47
N ARG A 107 -18.85 -3.82 -7.54
CA ARG A 107 -19.09 -3.51 -6.14
C ARG A 107 -18.45 -2.15 -5.89
N LEU A 108 -19.27 -1.15 -5.66
CA LEU A 108 -18.81 0.10 -5.06
C LEU A 108 -17.97 -0.28 -3.85
N PRO A 109 -16.69 0.10 -3.81
CA PRO A 109 -15.85 -0.21 -2.66
C PRO A 109 -16.55 0.38 -1.43
N LYS A 110 -17.00 -0.49 -0.52
CA LYS A 110 -17.53 -0.04 0.78
C LYS A 110 -16.36 0.58 1.53
N THR A 111 -16.30 1.88 1.53
CA THR A 111 -15.36 2.64 2.33
C THR A 111 -15.69 2.44 3.81
N LEU A 112 -14.71 2.49 4.68
CA LEU A 112 -14.93 2.56 6.12
C LEU A 112 -15.52 3.93 6.46
N GLU A 113 -16.56 3.95 7.26
CA GLU A 113 -17.15 5.18 7.80
C GLU A 113 -16.24 5.77 8.89
N LEU A 114 -16.45 7.04 9.24
CA LEU A 114 -15.63 7.74 10.23
C LEU A 114 -15.64 7.02 11.59
N ASP A 115 -16.83 6.64 12.08
CA ASP A 115 -16.99 5.92 13.33
C ASP A 115 -16.30 4.53 13.31
N GLU A 116 -16.25 3.88 12.16
CA GLU A 116 -15.52 2.62 12.00
C GLU A 116 -14.01 2.84 12.10
N VAL A 117 -13.50 3.94 11.54
CA VAL A 117 -12.08 4.29 11.66
C VAL A 117 -11.74 4.65 13.10
N ASP A 118 -12.55 5.43 13.78
CA ASP A 118 -12.33 5.80 15.19
C ASP A 118 -12.27 4.55 16.09
N ARG A 119 -13.19 3.62 15.91
CA ARG A 119 -13.18 2.33 16.61
C ARG A 119 -11.91 1.51 16.31
N LEU A 120 -11.41 1.55 15.08
CA LEU A 120 -10.14 0.88 14.71
C LEU A 120 -8.94 1.53 15.38
N LEU A 121 -8.90 2.86 15.50
CA LEU A 121 -7.86 3.59 16.19
C LEU A 121 -7.87 3.28 17.70
N GLU A 122 -9.05 3.26 18.32
CA GLU A 122 -9.21 2.85 19.73
C GLU A 122 -8.79 1.38 19.94
N ALA A 123 -9.18 0.49 19.05
CA ALA A 123 -8.75 -0.90 19.10
C ALA A 123 -7.23 -1.05 19.02
N ALA A 124 -6.56 -0.24 18.19
CA ALA A 124 -5.09 -0.24 18.09
C ALA A 124 -4.42 0.23 19.40
N ARG A 125 -5.01 1.22 20.09
CA ARG A 125 -4.55 1.71 21.40
C ARG A 125 -4.69 0.64 22.50
N ALA A 126 -5.75 -0.17 22.43
CA ALA A 126 -6.04 -1.22 23.40
C ALA A 126 -5.27 -2.53 23.13
N THR A 127 -4.89 -2.81 21.87
CA THR A 127 -4.34 -4.10 21.45
C THR A 127 -2.82 -4.16 21.59
N GLY A 128 -2.31 -5.14 22.33
CA GLY A 128 -0.88 -5.40 22.50
C GLY A 128 -0.60 -6.16 23.80
N ARG A 129 0.48 -6.94 23.82
CA ARG A 129 0.92 -7.71 25.00
C ARG A 129 1.68 -6.84 25.99
N SER A 130 2.19 -5.72 25.53
CA SER A 130 2.98 -4.76 26.32
C SER A 130 2.57 -3.34 25.96
N GLU A 131 2.91 -2.39 26.82
CA GLU A 131 2.70 -0.97 26.54
C GLU A 131 3.46 -0.52 25.28
N ALA A 132 4.65 -1.07 25.05
CA ALA A 132 5.41 -0.83 23.82
C ALA A 132 4.66 -1.30 22.56
N ASP A 133 3.95 -2.44 22.64
CA ASP A 133 3.13 -2.90 21.52
C ASP A 133 1.96 -1.97 21.24
N LYS A 134 1.29 -1.48 22.29
CA LYS A 134 0.17 -0.55 22.17
C LYS A 134 0.61 0.79 21.57
N LEU A 135 1.69 1.37 22.08
CA LEU A 135 2.26 2.61 21.53
C LEU A 135 2.66 2.46 20.06
N ARG A 136 3.32 1.34 19.69
CA ARG A 136 3.65 1.03 18.31
C ARG A 136 2.41 0.92 17.44
N ASN A 137 1.41 0.18 17.88
CA ASN A 137 0.18 -0.07 17.12
C ASN A 137 -0.61 1.22 16.92
N THR A 138 -0.70 2.06 17.95
CA THR A 138 -1.28 3.41 17.88
C THR A 138 -0.56 4.25 16.84
N CYS A 139 0.76 4.35 16.92
CA CYS A 139 1.57 5.12 15.98
C CYS A 139 1.41 4.62 14.53
N LEU A 140 1.39 3.30 14.31
CA LEU A 140 1.18 2.72 12.99
C LEU A 140 -0.17 3.12 12.40
N MET A 141 -1.24 3.03 13.17
CA MET A 141 -2.60 3.30 12.70
C MET A 141 -2.85 4.79 12.51
N GLU A 142 -2.40 5.62 13.45
CA GLU A 142 -2.49 7.08 13.35
C GLU A 142 -1.73 7.60 12.12
N LEU A 143 -0.48 7.17 11.92
CA LEU A 143 0.30 7.56 10.75
C LEU A 143 -0.35 7.08 9.44
N LEU A 144 -0.83 5.84 9.39
CA LEU A 144 -1.47 5.31 8.18
C LEU A 144 -2.69 6.15 7.79
N TYR A 145 -3.57 6.43 8.76
CA TYR A 145 -4.81 7.15 8.49
C TYR A 145 -4.58 8.66 8.29
N ALA A 146 -3.66 9.28 9.02
CA ALA A 146 -3.38 10.71 8.85
C ALA A 146 -2.68 11.06 7.53
N THR A 147 -1.91 10.13 6.97
CA THR A 147 -1.05 10.41 5.80
C THR A 147 -1.47 9.68 4.53
N GLY A 148 -2.30 8.66 4.66
CA GLY A 148 -2.68 7.81 3.55
C GLY A 148 -1.51 7.11 2.84
N MET A 149 -0.34 6.98 3.46
CA MET A 149 0.82 6.34 2.85
C MET A 149 0.60 4.85 2.55
N ARG A 150 1.37 4.29 1.63
CA ARG A 150 1.31 2.85 1.35
C ARG A 150 1.89 2.06 2.52
N VAL A 151 1.37 0.86 2.76
CA VAL A 151 1.87 0.00 3.85
C VAL A 151 3.38 -0.23 3.79
N THR A 152 3.95 -0.35 2.60
CA THR A 152 5.41 -0.49 2.44
C THR A 152 6.16 0.76 2.87
N GLU A 153 5.65 1.92 2.55
CA GLU A 153 6.23 3.21 2.94
C GLU A 153 6.20 3.36 4.47
N LEU A 154 5.06 3.05 5.09
CA LEU A 154 4.88 3.12 6.53
C LEU A 154 5.84 2.20 7.29
N VAL A 155 5.86 0.91 6.97
CA VAL A 155 6.65 -0.07 7.75
C VAL A 155 8.17 0.09 7.54
N SER A 156 8.60 0.66 6.42
CA SER A 156 10.02 0.96 6.13
C SER A 156 10.41 2.42 6.36
N LEU A 157 9.57 3.19 7.07
CA LEU A 157 9.83 4.61 7.33
C LEU A 157 11.13 4.77 8.13
N PRO A 158 12.10 5.58 7.65
CA PRO A 158 13.33 5.84 8.38
C PRO A 158 13.04 6.65 9.65
N VAL A 159 13.64 6.26 10.77
CA VAL A 159 13.47 7.00 12.04
C VAL A 159 13.98 8.44 11.94
N ALA A 160 15.01 8.67 11.12
CA ALA A 160 15.58 10.00 10.91
C ALA A 160 14.56 11.00 10.34
N SER A 161 13.64 10.54 9.47
CA SER A 161 12.58 11.38 8.90
C SER A 161 11.49 11.75 9.91
N CYS A 162 11.50 11.14 11.09
CA CYS A 162 10.47 11.30 12.11
C CYS A 162 10.93 12.09 13.34
N ARG A 163 12.21 12.53 13.37
CA ARG A 163 12.77 13.27 14.50
C ARG A 163 12.53 14.76 14.41
N GLY A 164 12.60 15.46 15.55
CA GLY A 164 12.47 16.91 15.61
C GLY A 164 11.03 17.42 15.48
N ASP A 165 10.04 16.59 15.83
CA ASP A 165 8.60 16.92 15.77
C ASP A 165 8.17 17.45 14.38
N PRO A 166 8.37 16.68 13.32
CA PRO A 166 8.05 17.15 11.99
C PRO A 166 6.53 17.31 11.83
N GLN A 167 6.11 18.45 11.29
CA GLN A 167 4.71 18.65 10.88
C GLN A 167 4.42 17.96 9.54
N MET A 168 5.46 17.70 8.76
CA MET A 168 5.43 17.04 7.46
C MET A 168 6.40 15.86 7.46
N LEU A 169 5.99 14.73 6.91
CA LEU A 169 6.85 13.57 6.71
C LEU A 169 7.31 13.50 5.26
N LEU A 170 8.62 13.33 5.05
CA LEU A 170 9.16 12.98 3.74
C LEU A 170 8.98 11.47 3.50
N VAL A 171 8.12 11.13 2.56
CA VAL A 171 7.80 9.74 2.21
C VAL A 171 8.40 9.40 0.85
N ARG A 172 9.22 8.35 0.80
CA ARG A 172 9.81 7.85 -0.45
C ARG A 172 8.94 6.73 -1.03
N GLY A 173 8.37 7.00 -2.21
CA GLY A 173 7.47 6.10 -2.92
C GLY A 173 8.15 5.18 -3.94
N LYS A 174 7.33 4.58 -4.82
CA LYS A 174 7.81 3.71 -5.91
C LYS A 174 8.74 4.49 -6.85
N GLY A 175 9.86 3.89 -7.23
CA GLY A 175 10.84 4.51 -8.13
C GLY A 175 11.69 5.61 -7.47
N GLY A 176 11.74 5.68 -6.14
CA GLY A 176 12.52 6.69 -5.41
C GLY A 176 11.90 8.09 -5.39
N LYS A 177 10.70 8.27 -5.95
CA LYS A 177 9.99 9.56 -5.90
C LYS A 177 9.65 9.91 -4.45
N GLU A 178 9.98 11.13 -4.05
CA GLU A 178 9.72 11.66 -2.72
C GLU A 178 8.51 12.59 -2.72
N ARG A 179 7.79 12.61 -1.61
CA ARG A 179 6.71 13.57 -1.37
C ARG A 179 6.61 13.93 0.10
N LEU A 180 6.20 15.15 0.38
CA LEU A 180 5.87 15.60 1.73
C LEU A 180 4.40 15.30 2.01
N VAL A 181 4.13 14.77 3.21
CA VAL A 181 2.78 14.46 3.67
C VAL A 181 2.58 15.07 5.05
N PRO A 182 1.56 15.91 5.25
CA PRO A 182 1.27 16.53 6.54
C PRO A 182 0.76 15.48 7.54
N MET A 183 1.04 15.70 8.82
CA MET A 183 0.56 14.87 9.91
C MET A 183 -0.49 15.60 10.72
N SER A 184 -1.56 14.90 11.08
CA SER A 184 -2.56 15.39 12.04
C SER A 184 -1.97 15.47 13.46
N PRO A 185 -2.50 16.31 14.36
CA PRO A 185 -2.05 16.38 15.74
C PRO A 185 -2.05 15.01 16.45
N PRO A 186 -3.08 14.15 16.37
CA PRO A 186 -3.06 12.82 16.97
C PRO A 186 -1.92 11.94 16.44
N ALA A 187 -1.63 12.00 15.14
CA ALA A 187 -0.53 11.23 14.55
C ALA A 187 0.85 11.72 15.07
N ARG A 188 1.02 13.03 15.27
CA ARG A 188 2.25 13.60 15.86
C ARG A 188 2.42 13.16 17.31
N GLN A 189 1.36 13.24 18.13
CA GLN A 189 1.38 12.78 19.52
C GLN A 189 1.74 11.29 19.61
N ALA A 190 1.10 10.45 18.81
CA ALA A 190 1.38 9.02 18.75
C ALA A 190 2.83 8.72 18.30
N LEU A 191 3.35 9.52 17.36
CA LEU A 191 4.74 9.42 16.90
C LEU A 191 5.73 9.76 18.01
N VAL A 192 5.53 10.86 18.73
CA VAL A 192 6.39 11.27 19.85
C VAL A 192 6.41 10.19 20.94
N ALA A 193 5.25 9.72 21.39
CA ALA A 193 5.14 8.68 22.42
C ALA A 193 5.83 7.37 21.99
N TRP A 194 5.70 6.99 20.72
CA TRP A 194 6.39 5.82 20.19
C TRP A 194 7.90 6.03 20.11
N LEU A 195 8.38 7.20 19.67
CA LEU A 195 9.82 7.51 19.55
C LEU A 195 10.51 7.44 20.92
N GLU A 196 9.92 8.02 21.98
CA GLU A 196 10.45 7.95 23.34
C GLU A 196 10.61 6.50 23.79
N ARG A 197 9.59 5.67 23.61
CA ARG A 197 9.61 4.26 23.99
C ARG A 197 10.62 3.45 23.17
N ARG A 198 10.69 3.72 21.86
CA ARG A 198 11.61 3.08 20.93
C ARG A 198 13.06 3.42 21.28
N ASP A 199 13.36 4.69 21.50
CA ASP A 199 14.71 5.16 21.76
C ASP A 199 15.23 4.60 23.09
N ALA A 200 14.43 4.57 24.15
CA ALA A 200 14.78 3.89 25.39
C ALA A 200 15.09 2.40 25.19
N ALA A 201 14.34 1.71 24.35
CA ALA A 201 14.61 0.31 24.02
C ALA A 201 15.90 0.14 23.20
N GLU A 202 16.21 1.07 22.30
CA GLU A 202 17.45 1.05 21.51
C GLU A 202 18.69 1.33 22.35
N GLU A 203 18.62 2.28 23.27
CA GLU A 203 19.72 2.55 24.21
C GLU A 203 20.04 1.32 25.06
N ALA A 204 19.00 0.66 25.58
CA ALA A 204 19.17 -0.59 26.32
C ALA A 204 19.75 -1.73 25.45
N ALA A 205 19.42 -1.77 24.17
CA ALA A 205 19.96 -2.75 23.21
C ALA A 205 21.42 -2.43 22.84
N LYS A 206 21.73 -1.14 22.65
CA LYS A 206 23.10 -0.64 22.37
C LYS A 206 24.04 -0.94 23.52
N ALA A 207 23.62 -0.77 24.76
CA ALA A 207 24.39 -1.15 25.95
C ALA A 207 24.74 -2.65 26.00
N LYS A 208 23.97 -3.49 25.29
CA LYS A 208 24.20 -4.93 25.12
C LYS A 208 24.93 -5.28 23.80
N GLY A 209 25.53 -4.29 23.12
CA GLY A 209 26.27 -4.48 21.87
C GLY A 209 25.42 -4.75 20.62
N LYS A 210 24.10 -4.52 20.68
CA LYS A 210 23.23 -4.71 19.50
C LYS A 210 23.28 -3.49 18.57
N PRO A 211 23.17 -3.68 17.24
CA PRO A 211 23.15 -2.58 16.30
C PRO A 211 21.85 -1.75 16.42
N VAL A 212 21.95 -0.45 16.20
CA VAL A 212 20.82 0.49 16.15
C VAL A 212 20.05 0.31 14.86
N SER A 213 18.72 0.29 14.93
CA SER A 213 17.88 0.18 13.74
C SER A 213 17.67 1.55 13.08
N ALA A 214 17.77 1.61 11.75
CA ALA A 214 17.48 2.80 10.96
C ALA A 214 15.96 3.05 10.79
N PHE A 215 15.11 2.09 11.17
CA PHE A 215 13.67 2.14 10.90
C PHE A 215 12.86 2.61 12.11
N LEU A 216 11.76 3.32 11.85
CA LEU A 216 10.82 3.73 12.89
C LEU A 216 10.19 2.52 13.61
N PHE A 217 9.88 1.46 12.86
CA PHE A 217 9.28 0.23 13.36
C PHE A 217 10.25 -0.96 13.21
N PRO A 218 11.24 -1.07 14.12
CA PRO A 218 12.28 -2.10 14.01
C PRO A 218 11.72 -3.52 14.21
N SER A 219 12.37 -4.50 13.59
CA SER A 219 12.08 -5.91 13.76
C SER A 219 13.35 -6.74 13.63
N GLY A 220 13.43 -7.85 14.36
CA GLY A 220 14.53 -8.82 14.27
C GLY A 220 14.54 -9.67 13.01
N GLY A 221 13.61 -9.49 12.08
CA GLY A 221 13.56 -10.23 10.81
C GLY A 221 14.59 -9.74 9.79
N LYS A 222 14.71 -10.47 8.66
CA LYS A 222 15.68 -10.17 7.57
C LYS A 222 15.58 -8.74 7.01
N THR A 223 14.42 -8.10 7.07
CA THR A 223 14.21 -6.74 6.57
C THR A 223 14.65 -5.65 7.55
N GLY A 224 14.91 -5.99 8.81
CA GLY A 224 15.23 -5.03 9.88
C GLY A 224 14.05 -4.17 10.35
N HIS A 225 12.91 -4.27 9.69
CA HIS A 225 11.69 -3.53 10.03
C HIS A 225 10.45 -4.44 10.05
N LEU A 226 9.35 -3.95 10.61
CA LEU A 226 8.05 -4.62 10.62
C LEU A 226 7.64 -5.00 9.18
N THR A 227 7.24 -6.25 8.97
CA THR A 227 6.82 -6.70 7.64
C THR A 227 5.39 -6.26 7.30
N ARG A 228 5.11 -6.07 5.99
CA ARG A 228 3.74 -5.79 5.50
C ARG A 228 2.73 -6.83 6.00
N ASN A 229 3.11 -8.11 5.96
CA ASN A 229 2.24 -9.20 6.41
C ASN A 229 1.93 -9.10 7.90
N ARG A 230 2.93 -8.80 8.76
CA ARG A 230 2.68 -8.62 10.19
C ARG A 230 1.75 -7.44 10.45
N PHE A 231 1.96 -6.32 9.78
CA PHE A 231 1.07 -5.17 9.91
C PHE A 231 -0.35 -5.48 9.38
N PHE A 232 -0.46 -6.19 8.26
CA PHE A 232 -1.76 -6.65 7.76
C PHE A 232 -2.50 -7.50 8.81
N LEU A 233 -1.81 -8.43 9.48
CA LEU A 233 -2.40 -9.24 10.54
C LEU A 233 -2.81 -8.39 11.75
N LEU A 234 -2.01 -7.41 12.16
CA LEU A 234 -2.37 -6.47 13.23
C LEU A 234 -3.66 -5.72 12.90
N VAL A 235 -3.79 -5.22 11.67
CA VAL A 235 -5.02 -4.54 11.21
C VAL A 235 -6.25 -5.47 11.30
N LYS A 236 -6.09 -6.77 11.02
CA LYS A 236 -7.17 -7.76 11.21
C LYS A 236 -7.50 -7.97 12.70
N GLU A 237 -6.48 -8.01 13.57
CA GLU A 237 -6.66 -8.09 15.02
C GLU A 237 -7.43 -6.86 15.53
N PHE A 238 -7.09 -5.65 15.07
CA PHE A 238 -7.81 -4.40 15.42
C PHE A 238 -9.25 -4.42 14.94
N ALA A 239 -9.51 -4.93 13.72
CA ALA A 239 -10.86 -5.05 13.19
C ALA A 239 -11.74 -5.93 14.07
N VAL A 240 -11.23 -7.08 14.53
CA VAL A 240 -11.94 -7.98 15.46
C VAL A 240 -12.24 -7.25 16.77
N THR A 241 -11.26 -6.57 17.36
CA THR A 241 -11.41 -5.81 18.62
C THR A 241 -12.42 -4.67 18.47
N ALA A 242 -12.45 -4.03 17.30
CA ALA A 242 -13.40 -2.95 16.97
C ALA A 242 -14.81 -3.43 16.63
N GLY A 243 -15.07 -4.75 16.59
CA GLY A 243 -16.35 -5.30 16.17
C GLY A 243 -16.67 -5.09 14.68
N ILE A 244 -15.63 -4.99 13.83
CA ILE A 244 -15.75 -4.81 12.39
C ILE A 244 -15.30 -6.09 11.70
N SER A 245 -16.02 -6.52 10.64
CA SER A 245 -15.61 -7.69 9.87
C SER A 245 -14.17 -7.55 9.36
N PRO A 246 -13.25 -8.45 9.73
CA PRO A 246 -11.87 -8.38 9.28
C PRO A 246 -11.70 -8.39 7.76
N GLU A 247 -12.64 -8.97 7.02
CA GLU A 247 -12.59 -8.99 5.55
C GLU A 247 -12.71 -7.60 4.94
N ARG A 248 -13.43 -6.68 5.60
CA ARG A 248 -13.63 -5.30 5.15
C ARG A 248 -12.41 -4.41 5.41
N VAL A 249 -11.53 -4.78 6.35
CA VAL A 249 -10.46 -3.92 6.83
C VAL A 249 -9.09 -4.42 6.34
N SER A 250 -8.33 -3.52 5.75
CA SER A 250 -6.95 -3.74 5.31
C SER A 250 -6.21 -2.39 5.30
N PRO A 251 -4.87 -2.36 5.27
CA PRO A 251 -4.16 -1.10 5.09
C PRO A 251 -4.58 -0.33 3.83
N HIS A 252 -5.03 -1.05 2.81
CA HIS A 252 -5.49 -0.42 1.57
C HIS A 252 -6.87 0.23 1.71
N THR A 253 -7.79 -0.42 2.43
CA THR A 253 -9.12 0.17 2.72
C THR A 253 -9.03 1.37 3.64
N LEU A 254 -8.09 1.39 4.61
CA LEU A 254 -7.80 2.57 5.45
C LEU A 254 -7.25 3.74 4.63
N ARG A 255 -6.33 3.47 3.71
CA ARG A 255 -5.84 4.50 2.78
C ARG A 255 -6.95 5.02 1.86
N HIS A 256 -7.87 4.16 1.44
CA HIS A 256 -9.03 4.57 0.66
C HIS A 256 -9.99 5.43 1.48
N ALA A 257 -10.25 5.04 2.74
CA ALA A 257 -11.03 5.84 3.68
C ALA A 257 -10.42 7.24 3.88
N PHE A 258 -9.10 7.34 4.11
CA PHE A 258 -8.40 8.62 4.17
C PHE A 258 -8.71 9.51 2.95
N ALA A 259 -8.57 8.98 1.73
CA ALA A 259 -8.82 9.75 0.51
C ALA A 259 -10.28 10.20 0.40
N THR A 260 -11.23 9.30 0.72
CA THR A 260 -12.65 9.58 0.65
C THR A 260 -13.10 10.59 1.70
N HIS A 261 -12.56 10.49 2.92
CA HIS A 261 -12.91 11.40 4.01
C HIS A 261 -12.33 12.80 3.78
N LEU A 262 -11.11 12.91 3.22
CA LEU A 262 -10.59 14.22 2.81
C LEU A 262 -11.43 14.85 1.70
N LEU A 263 -11.85 14.06 0.71
CA LEU A 263 -12.71 14.55 -0.37
C LEU A 263 -14.07 15.02 0.19
N ALA A 264 -14.67 14.25 1.09
CA ALA A 264 -15.91 14.62 1.78
C ALA A 264 -15.73 15.87 2.66
N GLY A 265 -14.54 16.08 3.23
CA GLY A 265 -14.15 17.29 3.96
C GLY A 265 -13.87 18.51 3.09
N GLY A 266 -14.01 18.39 1.76
CA GLY A 266 -13.84 19.51 0.81
C GLY A 266 -12.45 19.66 0.21
N ALA A 267 -11.53 18.71 0.45
CA ALA A 267 -10.23 18.71 -0.20
C ALA A 267 -10.37 18.45 -1.70
N ASP A 268 -9.60 19.16 -2.52
CA ASP A 268 -9.61 18.94 -3.97
C ASP A 268 -8.93 17.62 -4.35
N LEU A 269 -9.46 17.00 -5.41
CA LEU A 269 -8.99 15.68 -5.86
C LEU A 269 -7.51 15.67 -6.27
N ARG A 270 -7.01 16.76 -6.86
CA ARG A 270 -5.61 16.88 -7.31
C ARG A 270 -4.65 16.89 -6.12
N THR A 271 -5.00 17.60 -5.08
CA THR A 271 -4.23 17.63 -3.83
C THR A 271 -4.20 16.25 -3.18
N ILE A 272 -5.34 15.56 -3.10
CA ILE A 272 -5.41 14.19 -2.59
C ILE A 272 -4.53 13.23 -3.43
N GLN A 273 -4.58 13.31 -4.76
CA GLN A 273 -3.74 12.51 -5.64
C GLN A 273 -2.25 12.76 -5.43
N THR A 274 -1.86 14.02 -5.23
CA THR A 274 -0.48 14.43 -4.92
C THR A 274 -0.02 13.82 -3.59
N MET A 275 -0.81 13.96 -2.53
CA MET A 275 -0.52 13.36 -1.22
C MET A 275 -0.39 11.84 -1.29
N LEU A 276 -1.22 11.20 -2.09
CA LEU A 276 -1.18 9.74 -2.28
C LEU A 276 -0.04 9.28 -3.19
N GLY A 277 0.62 10.16 -3.93
CA GLY A 277 1.72 9.83 -4.84
C GLY A 277 1.24 8.98 -6.02
N HIS A 278 0.20 9.44 -6.73
CA HIS A 278 -0.24 8.88 -8.01
C HIS A 278 0.71 9.38 -9.10
N ALA A 279 1.23 8.49 -9.95
CA ALA A 279 2.36 8.73 -10.85
C ALA A 279 2.05 9.66 -12.05
N ASP A 280 0.78 9.92 -12.35
CA ASP A 280 0.35 10.62 -13.57
C ASP A 280 0.24 12.15 -13.45
N VAL A 281 0.58 12.72 -12.31
CA VAL A 281 0.64 14.18 -12.20
C VAL A 281 2.11 14.59 -12.32
N GLY A 282 2.50 14.87 -13.55
CA GLY A 282 3.80 15.46 -13.84
C GLY A 282 4.01 16.72 -13.02
N THR A 283 5.11 16.75 -12.35
CA THR A 283 5.95 17.86 -11.87
C THR A 283 6.43 17.63 -10.44
N THR A 284 7.67 17.17 -10.38
CA THR A 284 8.48 17.17 -9.15
C THR A 284 9.12 18.56 -8.91
N GLU A 285 8.70 19.55 -9.67
CA GLU A 285 9.40 20.85 -9.70
C GLU A 285 8.59 21.98 -9.12
N ILE A 286 8.19 22.16 -8.06
CA ILE A 286 7.72 23.37 -7.34
C ILE A 286 6.91 22.96 -6.09
N TYR A 287 7.56 22.35 -5.12
CA TYR A 287 7.07 22.43 -3.76
C TYR A 287 7.59 23.72 -3.13
N THR A 288 6.95 24.84 -3.44
CA THR A 288 7.19 26.11 -2.75
C THR A 288 6.48 26.08 -1.39
N HIS A 289 6.98 26.89 -0.44
CA HIS A 289 6.36 27.07 0.90
C HIS A 289 4.85 27.30 0.86
N VAL A 290 4.33 27.93 -0.20
CA VAL A 290 2.89 28.15 -0.41
C VAL A 290 2.09 26.84 -0.58
N LEU A 291 2.70 25.80 -1.15
CA LEU A 291 2.03 24.49 -1.28
C LEU A 291 2.06 23.71 0.04
N GLU A 292 3.10 23.88 0.83
CA GLU A 292 3.21 23.29 2.17
C GLU A 292 2.16 23.86 3.13
N ASP A 293 1.97 25.17 3.11
CA ASP A 293 0.97 25.83 3.94
C ASP A 293 -0.45 25.40 3.52
N ARG A 294 -0.72 25.30 2.23
CA ARG A 294 -2.01 24.87 1.70
C ARG A 294 -2.31 23.38 1.98
N LEU A 295 -1.29 22.51 1.95
CA LEU A 295 -1.42 21.10 2.35
C LEU A 295 -1.67 20.96 3.85
N ARG A 296 -1.04 21.81 4.67
CA ARG A 296 -1.29 21.90 6.10
C ARG A 296 -2.73 22.31 6.39
N GLU A 297 -3.17 23.45 5.84
CA GLU A 297 -4.54 23.94 5.99
C GLU A 297 -5.57 22.86 5.61
N LEU A 298 -5.37 22.15 4.50
CA LEU A 298 -6.24 21.08 4.04
C LEU A 298 -6.34 19.93 5.02
N VAL A 299 -5.25 19.47 5.61
CA VAL A 299 -5.30 18.38 6.61
C VAL A 299 -5.88 18.89 7.92
N PHE A 300 -5.55 20.12 8.34
CA PHE A 300 -6.10 20.69 9.55
C PHE A 300 -7.59 21.07 9.43
N ASP A 301 -8.05 21.43 8.24
CA ASP A 301 -9.44 21.87 8.01
C ASP A 301 -10.33 20.75 7.49
N ALA A 302 -9.83 19.85 6.65
CA ALA A 302 -10.60 18.81 6.00
C ALA A 302 -10.44 17.42 6.63
N HIS A 303 -9.41 17.16 7.43
CA HIS A 303 -9.22 15.85 8.05
C HIS A 303 -10.12 15.72 9.30
N PRO A 304 -10.94 14.66 9.41
CA PRO A 304 -11.93 14.52 10.48
C PRO A 304 -11.34 14.57 11.89
N LEU A 305 -10.20 13.89 12.13
CA LEU A 305 -9.54 13.88 13.44
C LEU A 305 -9.02 15.28 13.85
N ALA A 306 -8.58 16.11 12.90
CA ALA A 306 -8.16 17.46 13.21
C ALA A 306 -9.35 18.39 13.56
N GLN A 307 -10.50 18.18 12.92
CA GLN A 307 -11.74 18.89 13.24
C GLN A 307 -12.32 18.52 14.61
N GLU A 308 -12.20 17.25 14.99
CA GLU A 308 -12.69 16.76 16.28
C GLU A 308 -11.88 17.32 17.47
N GLU A 309 -10.54 17.43 17.34
CA GLU A 309 -9.71 18.09 18.34
C GLU A 309 -10.04 19.58 18.48
N ARG A 310 -10.31 20.29 17.38
CA ARG A 310 -10.75 21.70 17.45
C ARG A 310 -12.09 21.84 18.19
N ARG A 311 -13.04 20.92 17.97
CA ARG A 311 -14.32 20.92 18.69
C ARG A 311 -14.12 20.64 20.20
N LYS A 312 -13.25 19.70 20.54
CA LYS A 312 -12.93 19.40 21.96
C LYS A 312 -12.21 20.58 22.63
N ALA A 313 -11.28 21.24 21.95
CA ALA A 313 -10.59 22.43 22.45
C ALA A 313 -11.53 23.64 22.61
N ALA A 314 -12.43 23.87 21.65
CA ALA A 314 -13.41 24.94 21.72
C ALA A 314 -14.49 24.70 22.79
N GLY A 315 -14.86 23.44 23.07
CA GLY A 315 -15.82 23.07 24.11
C GLY A 315 -15.25 23.24 25.54
N ASN A 316 -13.93 23.12 25.72
CA ASN A 316 -13.29 23.26 27.02
C ASN A 316 -13.09 24.72 27.46
N THR A 317 -13.08 25.67 26.52
CA THR A 317 -12.97 27.10 26.81
C THR A 317 -14.30 27.73 27.23
N SER A 318 -15.43 27.04 27.09
CA SER A 318 -16.77 27.55 27.43
C SER A 318 -17.21 27.16 28.85
N SER A 319 -16.45 26.32 29.59
CA SER A 319 -16.83 25.85 30.93
C SER A 319 -16.12 26.56 32.11
N ASP A 320 -15.14 27.45 31.81
CA ASP A 320 -14.42 28.18 32.85
C ASP A 320 -14.90 29.64 33.06
N GLY A 321 -16.09 29.97 32.57
CA GLY A 321 -16.65 31.32 32.67
C GLY A 321 -18.05 31.39 33.29
N GLN A 322 -18.28 30.71 34.47
CA GLN A 322 -19.42 30.99 35.35
C GLN A 322 -19.00 30.92 36.81
#